data_1925ba7d3f4826e37175ca9ac2d68126
#
_entry.id   1925ba7d3f4826e37175ca9ac2d68126
#
_cell.length_a   1.000
_cell.length_b   1.000
_cell.length_c   1.000
_cell.angle_alpha   90.00
_cell.angle_beta   90.00
_cell.angle_gamma   90.00
#
_symmetry.space_group_name_H-M   'P 1'
#
loop_
_entity.id
_entity.type
_entity.pdbx_description
1 polymer ?
#
loop_
_entity_poly.entity_id
_entity_poly.type
_entity_poly.pdbx_seq_one_letter_code
_entity_poly.pdbx_strand_id
1 'polypeptide(L)'
;MKKNLWILFIFFATYNISFADNLKIVDGDTIILNGEKIRFSGIDAPELKQTCIQNDKKVKCGVSAKILLVKKIGNNIPKCISEGKDVYKRTLAECFVNEESLSKFLVRSGYAFAYRKYSKKFIKDEEFAKNNKIGMWSMTFEYPWTFRGN
;
A
#
# COMPACT_ATOMS: atom_id res chain seq x y z
N MET A 1 -15.14 22.97 -68.87
CA MET A 1 -14.68 23.57 -67.58
C MET A 1 -14.83 22.51 -66.51
N LYS A 2 -13.70 21.83 -66.12
CA LYS A 2 -13.70 20.82 -65.02
C LYS A 2 -13.34 21.54 -63.75
N LYS A 3 -14.27 21.58 -62.75
CA LYS A 3 -14.03 22.11 -61.43
C LYS A 3 -13.38 21.01 -60.58
N ASN A 4 -12.09 21.13 -60.26
CA ASN A 4 -11.41 20.26 -59.30
C ASN A 4 -11.79 20.68 -57.87
N LEU A 5 -12.55 19.84 -57.21
CA LEU A 5 -12.91 20.02 -55.77
C LEU A 5 -11.80 19.38 -54.94
N TRP A 6 -10.94 20.20 -54.35
CA TRP A 6 -9.94 19.76 -53.36
C TRP A 6 -10.63 19.56 -52.02
N ILE A 7 -10.78 18.32 -51.59
CA ILE A 7 -11.25 17.97 -50.25
C ILE A 7 -10.05 18.05 -49.31
N LEU A 8 -10.04 19.05 -48.44
CA LEU A 8 -9.04 19.21 -47.39
C LEU A 8 -9.38 18.26 -46.24
N PHE A 9 -8.64 17.16 -46.14
CA PHE A 9 -8.72 16.26 -44.97
C PHE A 9 -7.99 16.91 -43.78
N ILE A 10 -8.76 17.46 -42.84
CA ILE A 10 -8.22 17.96 -41.56
C ILE A 10 -8.02 16.75 -40.65
N PHE A 11 -6.76 16.34 -40.50
CA PHE A 11 -6.36 15.33 -39.54
C PHE A 11 -6.42 15.93 -38.12
N PHE A 12 -7.47 15.65 -37.37
CA PHE A 12 -7.49 15.93 -35.92
C PHE A 12 -6.55 14.96 -35.20
N ALA A 13 -5.34 15.40 -34.91
CA ALA A 13 -4.44 14.70 -34.01
C ALA A 13 -5.00 14.80 -32.59
N THR A 14 -5.57 13.71 -32.08
CA THR A 14 -5.97 13.61 -30.66
C THR A 14 -4.70 13.44 -29.83
N TYR A 15 -4.28 14.52 -29.19
CA TYR A 15 -3.22 14.46 -28.17
C TYR A 15 -3.78 13.74 -26.94
N ASN A 16 -3.37 12.49 -26.72
CA ASN A 16 -3.57 11.81 -25.45
C ASN A 16 -2.62 12.46 -24.43
N ILE A 17 -3.14 13.33 -23.57
CA ILE A 17 -2.40 13.84 -22.42
C ILE A 17 -2.35 12.70 -21.41
N SER A 18 -1.23 11.99 -21.37
CA SER A 18 -0.94 11.01 -20.31
C SER A 18 -0.52 11.79 -19.07
N PHE A 19 -1.38 11.84 -18.05
CA PHE A 19 -0.98 12.29 -16.73
C PHE A 19 -0.11 11.18 -16.13
N ALA A 20 1.13 11.50 -15.79
CA ALA A 20 1.97 10.58 -15.02
C ALA A 20 1.36 10.42 -13.62
N ASP A 21 1.09 9.17 -13.24
CA ASP A 21 0.60 8.89 -11.90
C ASP A 21 1.63 9.29 -10.85
N ASN A 22 1.21 10.05 -9.85
CA ASN A 22 2.05 10.50 -8.76
C ASN A 22 1.81 9.61 -7.53
N LEU A 23 2.78 8.74 -7.24
CA LEU A 23 2.76 7.83 -6.10
C LEU A 23 3.80 8.23 -5.06
N LYS A 24 3.37 8.39 -3.80
CA LYS A 24 4.24 8.56 -2.63
C LYS A 24 3.89 7.54 -1.57
N ILE A 25 4.84 6.73 -1.14
CA ILE A 25 4.66 5.79 -0.03
C ILE A 25 4.98 6.54 1.27
N VAL A 26 3.97 6.64 2.16
CA VAL A 26 4.07 7.37 3.43
C VAL A 26 4.72 6.49 4.50
N ASP A 27 4.14 5.31 4.73
CA ASP A 27 4.57 4.31 5.71
C ASP A 27 4.25 2.89 5.23
N GLY A 28 4.17 1.91 6.14
CA GLY A 28 3.94 0.50 5.81
C GLY A 28 2.54 0.17 5.32
N ASP A 29 1.54 1.04 5.52
CA ASP A 29 0.14 0.79 5.13
C ASP A 29 -0.58 2.03 4.57
N THR A 30 0.16 3.09 4.26
CA THR A 30 -0.41 4.35 3.75
C THR A 30 0.38 4.85 2.55
N ILE A 31 -0.34 5.17 1.47
CA ILE A 31 0.22 5.79 0.26
C ILE A 31 -0.53 7.09 -0.05
N ILE A 32 0.06 7.94 -0.89
CA ILE A 32 -0.61 9.04 -1.58
C ILE A 32 -0.53 8.72 -3.06
N LEU A 33 -1.67 8.57 -3.71
CA LEU A 33 -1.79 8.29 -5.13
C LEU A 33 -2.60 9.41 -5.78
N ASN A 34 -2.01 10.13 -6.72
CA ASN A 34 -2.63 11.28 -7.41
C ASN A 34 -3.21 12.33 -6.43
N GLY A 35 -2.51 12.57 -5.31
CA GLY A 35 -2.93 13.50 -4.27
C GLY A 35 -3.92 12.93 -3.25
N GLU A 36 -4.50 11.76 -3.48
CA GLU A 36 -5.40 11.10 -2.54
C GLU A 36 -4.62 10.26 -1.52
N LYS A 37 -4.88 10.48 -0.22
CA LYS A 37 -4.28 9.70 0.86
C LYS A 37 -5.09 8.43 1.10
N ILE A 38 -4.47 7.29 0.82
CA ILE A 38 -5.07 5.95 0.89
C ILE A 38 -4.42 5.17 2.01
N ARG A 39 -5.24 4.64 2.94
CA ARG A 39 -4.84 3.68 3.95
C ARG A 39 -5.30 2.28 3.54
N PHE A 40 -4.39 1.32 3.60
CA PHE A 40 -4.72 -0.06 3.28
C PHE A 40 -5.70 -0.63 4.31
N SER A 41 -6.81 -1.16 3.81
CA SER A 41 -7.89 -1.68 4.64
C SER A 41 -7.53 -3.00 5.32
N GLY A 42 -8.10 -3.23 6.49
CA GLY A 42 -8.03 -4.50 7.21
C GLY A 42 -6.68 -4.86 7.84
N ILE A 43 -5.68 -3.99 7.74
CA ILE A 43 -4.35 -4.19 8.31
C ILE A 43 -3.90 -2.99 9.16
N ASP A 44 -2.86 -3.21 9.95
CA ASP A 44 -2.16 -2.18 10.71
C ASP A 44 -0.65 -2.46 10.67
N ALA A 45 0.12 -1.56 10.09
CA ALA A 45 1.58 -1.67 9.99
C ALA A 45 2.26 -0.90 11.13
N PRO A 46 3.50 -1.26 11.50
CA PRO A 46 4.25 -0.52 12.50
C PRO A 46 4.50 0.91 12.05
N GLU A 47 4.39 1.84 13.01
CA GLU A 47 4.64 3.26 12.80
C GLU A 47 6.09 3.51 12.37
N LEU A 48 6.36 4.54 11.55
CA LEU A 48 7.73 4.82 11.07
C LEU A 48 8.76 4.94 12.19
N LYS A 49 8.33 5.47 13.35
CA LYS A 49 9.19 5.63 14.53
C LYS A 49 9.33 4.35 15.35
N GLN A 50 8.51 3.35 15.06
CA GLN A 50 8.46 2.12 15.85
C GLN A 50 9.71 1.29 15.64
N THR A 51 10.22 0.75 16.76
CA THR A 51 11.38 -0.11 16.79
C THR A 51 11.03 -1.45 17.42
N CYS A 52 11.77 -2.48 17.00
CA CYS A 52 11.68 -3.85 17.50
C CYS A 52 13.06 -4.31 17.98
N ILE A 53 13.11 -5.43 18.69
CA ILE A 53 14.37 -6.05 19.11
C ILE A 53 14.57 -7.34 18.32
N GLN A 54 15.66 -7.44 17.61
CA GLN A 54 16.08 -8.63 16.87
C GLN A 54 17.52 -9.00 17.28
N ASN A 55 17.72 -10.20 17.83
CA ASN A 55 19.03 -10.64 18.32
C ASN A 55 19.69 -9.60 19.24
N ASP A 56 18.93 -9.14 20.23
CA ASP A 56 19.32 -8.12 21.22
C ASP A 56 19.68 -6.73 20.63
N LYS A 57 19.42 -6.53 19.35
CA LYS A 57 19.65 -5.24 18.66
C LYS A 57 18.33 -4.55 18.33
N LYS A 58 18.33 -3.24 18.54
CA LYS A 58 17.21 -2.36 18.18
C LYS A 58 17.18 -2.15 16.66
N VAL A 59 16.06 -2.49 16.01
CA VAL A 59 15.85 -2.32 14.57
C VAL A 59 14.62 -1.44 14.32
N LYS A 60 14.63 -0.65 13.25
CA LYS A 60 13.53 0.25 12.86
C LYS A 60 12.49 -0.53 12.06
N CYS A 61 11.64 -1.32 12.74
CA CYS A 61 10.66 -2.19 12.06
C CYS A 61 9.61 -1.42 11.25
N GLY A 62 9.22 -0.21 11.65
CA GLY A 62 8.33 0.64 10.84
C GLY A 62 8.97 1.09 9.52
N VAL A 63 10.26 1.42 9.54
CA VAL A 63 11.01 1.73 8.32
C VAL A 63 11.16 0.49 7.45
N SER A 64 11.39 -0.68 8.05
CA SER A 64 11.48 -1.96 7.33
C SER A 64 10.18 -2.30 6.61
N ALA A 65 9.02 -2.09 7.24
CA ALA A 65 7.71 -2.27 6.63
C ALA A 65 7.54 -1.34 5.40
N LYS A 66 7.90 -0.07 5.52
CA LYS A 66 7.86 0.87 4.40
C LYS A 66 8.79 0.44 3.26
N ILE A 67 10.03 0.07 3.55
CA ILE A 67 11.00 -0.38 2.53
C ILE A 67 10.49 -1.63 1.81
N LEU A 68 9.86 -2.56 2.55
CA LEU A 68 9.26 -3.75 1.96
C LEU A 68 8.14 -3.39 0.99
N LEU A 69 7.27 -2.46 1.35
CA LEU A 69 6.20 -1.96 0.49
C LEU A 69 6.77 -1.26 -0.76
N VAL A 70 7.79 -0.42 -0.60
CA VAL A 70 8.48 0.23 -1.73
C VAL A 70 9.02 -0.81 -2.71
N LYS A 71 9.70 -1.84 -2.22
CA LYS A 71 10.23 -2.93 -3.04
C LYS A 71 9.13 -3.72 -3.74
N LYS A 72 8.02 -4.00 -3.05
CA LYS A 72 6.88 -4.73 -3.63
C LYS A 72 6.20 -3.97 -4.75
N ILE A 73 6.00 -2.68 -4.57
CA ILE A 73 5.40 -1.82 -5.60
C ILE A 73 6.37 -1.61 -6.78
N GLY A 74 7.66 -1.37 -6.49
CA GLY A 74 8.66 -1.11 -7.54
C GLY A 74 8.25 0.07 -8.41
N ASN A 75 8.26 -0.13 -9.73
CA ASN A 75 7.85 0.87 -10.72
C ASN A 75 6.37 0.77 -11.12
N ASN A 76 5.57 -0.04 -10.41
CA ASN A 76 4.16 -0.20 -10.73
C ASN A 76 3.32 0.89 -10.04
N ILE A 77 2.14 1.15 -10.62
CA ILE A 77 1.11 1.97 -9.98
C ILE A 77 0.06 1.03 -9.39
N PRO A 78 -0.19 1.07 -8.07
CA PRO A 78 -1.18 0.23 -7.45
C PRO A 78 -2.60 0.55 -7.95
N LYS A 79 -3.40 -0.50 -8.20
CA LYS A 79 -4.85 -0.36 -8.40
C LYS A 79 -5.55 -0.52 -7.06
N CYS A 80 -6.26 0.51 -6.61
CA CYS A 80 -6.91 0.52 -5.31
C CYS A 80 -8.43 0.46 -5.46
N ILE A 81 -9.08 -0.43 -4.71
CA ILE A 81 -10.53 -0.56 -4.63
C ILE A 81 -10.96 0.06 -3.30
N SER A 82 -11.68 1.19 -3.37
CA SER A 82 -12.15 1.90 -2.18
C SER A 82 -13.21 1.10 -1.42
N GLU A 83 -13.09 1.06 -0.10
CA GLU A 83 -14.03 0.46 0.84
C GLU A 83 -14.69 1.51 1.74
N GLY A 84 -14.44 2.81 1.48
CA GLY A 84 -14.98 3.94 2.24
C GLY A 84 -13.91 4.89 2.75
N LYS A 85 -14.24 5.64 3.81
CA LYS A 85 -13.30 6.58 4.45
C LYS A 85 -13.23 6.33 5.95
N ASP A 86 -12.06 6.58 6.53
CA ASP A 86 -11.89 6.56 7.98
C ASP A 86 -12.28 7.92 8.62
N VAL A 87 -12.21 7.97 9.94
CA VAL A 87 -12.53 9.19 10.74
C VAL A 87 -11.60 10.36 10.44
N TYR A 88 -10.44 10.12 9.85
CA TYR A 88 -9.47 11.13 9.43
C TYR A 88 -9.64 11.52 7.94
N LYS A 89 -10.74 11.08 7.31
CA LYS A 89 -11.05 11.32 5.89
C LYS A 89 -10.07 10.68 4.89
N ARG A 90 -9.22 9.73 5.33
CA ARG A 90 -8.38 8.94 4.41
C ARG A 90 -9.27 7.91 3.71
N THR A 91 -9.02 7.67 2.45
CA THR A 91 -9.67 6.58 1.73
C THR A 91 -9.16 5.25 2.26
N LEU A 92 -10.05 4.40 2.76
CA LEU A 92 -9.76 3.01 3.05
C LEU A 92 -9.88 2.22 1.76
N ALA A 93 -8.85 1.46 1.40
CA ALA A 93 -8.88 0.68 0.17
C ALA A 93 -8.04 -0.59 0.28
N GLU A 94 -8.44 -1.61 -0.48
CA GLU A 94 -7.54 -2.70 -0.82
C GLU A 94 -6.82 -2.37 -2.12
N CYS A 95 -5.49 -2.36 -2.08
CA CYS A 95 -4.63 -2.00 -3.21
C CYS A 95 -3.87 -3.22 -3.74
N PHE A 96 -3.69 -3.28 -5.05
CA PHE A 96 -3.11 -4.42 -5.76
C PHE A 96 -1.99 -3.97 -6.68
N VAL A 97 -0.95 -4.80 -6.78
CA VAL A 97 0.10 -4.74 -7.80
C VAL A 97 0.22 -6.11 -8.43
N ASN A 98 0.12 -6.19 -9.77
CA ASN A 98 0.12 -7.45 -10.51
C ASN A 98 -0.88 -8.47 -9.91
N GLU A 99 -2.11 -8.01 -9.64
CA GLU A 99 -3.24 -8.79 -9.08
C GLU A 99 -3.01 -9.30 -7.64
N GLU A 100 -1.87 -9.03 -7.02
CA GLU A 100 -1.59 -9.40 -5.64
C GLU A 100 -1.95 -8.27 -4.69
N SER A 101 -2.73 -8.58 -3.64
CA SER A 101 -3.10 -7.65 -2.58
C SER A 101 -1.88 -7.23 -1.77
N LEU A 102 -1.65 -5.91 -1.68
CA LEU A 102 -0.57 -5.34 -0.87
C LEU A 102 -0.81 -5.58 0.63
N SER A 103 -2.07 -5.51 1.09
CA SER A 103 -2.45 -5.85 2.47
C SER A 103 -2.07 -7.29 2.80
N LYS A 104 -2.47 -8.25 1.95
CA LYS A 104 -2.14 -9.67 2.13
C LYS A 104 -0.63 -9.90 2.13
N PHE A 105 0.08 -9.31 1.17
CA PHE A 105 1.54 -9.42 1.06
C PHE A 105 2.25 -8.95 2.34
N LEU A 106 1.88 -7.77 2.87
CA LEU A 106 2.49 -7.20 4.07
C LEU A 106 2.25 -8.06 5.31
N VAL A 107 1.01 -8.58 5.48
CA VAL A 107 0.67 -9.46 6.60
C VAL A 107 1.42 -10.78 6.51
N ARG A 108 1.44 -11.43 5.33
CA ARG A 108 2.20 -12.69 5.14
C ARG A 108 3.71 -12.52 5.29
N SER A 109 4.22 -11.34 4.99
CA SER A 109 5.64 -11.00 5.20
C SER A 109 5.96 -10.64 6.66
N GLY A 110 4.96 -10.60 7.54
CA GLY A 110 5.11 -10.28 8.96
C GLY A 110 5.47 -8.82 9.26
N TYR A 111 5.16 -7.90 8.34
CA TYR A 111 5.38 -6.46 8.52
C TYR A 111 4.09 -5.63 8.56
N ALA A 112 2.95 -6.30 8.67
CA ALA A 112 1.68 -5.73 9.09
C ALA A 112 0.88 -6.79 9.85
N PHE A 113 -0.13 -6.35 10.59
CA PHE A 113 -0.98 -7.19 11.43
C PHE A 113 -2.42 -7.11 10.91
N ALA A 114 -3.14 -8.25 10.98
CA ALA A 114 -4.58 -8.26 10.71
C ALA A 114 -5.30 -7.41 11.76
N TYR A 115 -5.93 -6.33 11.33
CA TYR A 115 -6.61 -5.40 12.24
C TYR A 115 -8.03 -5.88 12.54
N ARG A 116 -8.12 -6.88 13.42
CA ARG A 116 -9.34 -7.65 13.74
C ARG A 116 -10.55 -6.82 14.18
N LYS A 117 -10.31 -5.61 14.68
CA LYS A 117 -11.39 -4.67 15.05
C LYS A 117 -12.25 -4.30 13.84
N TYR A 118 -11.65 -4.27 12.64
CA TYR A 118 -12.32 -3.79 11.42
C TYR A 118 -12.47 -4.89 10.35
N SER A 119 -11.61 -5.92 10.34
CA SER A 119 -11.67 -6.97 9.33
C SER A 119 -11.09 -8.28 9.84
N LYS A 120 -11.68 -9.39 9.39
CA LYS A 120 -11.15 -10.75 9.61
C LYS A 120 -10.41 -11.31 8.39
N LYS A 121 -10.32 -10.52 7.30
CA LYS A 121 -9.86 -10.97 5.98
C LYS A 121 -8.45 -11.58 6.01
N PHE A 122 -7.53 -10.99 6.76
CA PHE A 122 -6.11 -11.35 6.74
C PHE A 122 -5.64 -12.18 7.95
N ILE A 123 -6.57 -12.71 8.77
CA ILE A 123 -6.22 -13.51 9.98
C ILE A 123 -5.38 -14.74 9.62
N LYS A 124 -5.78 -15.50 8.58
CA LYS A 124 -5.05 -16.68 8.13
C LYS A 124 -3.65 -16.35 7.60
N ASP A 125 -3.49 -15.20 6.97
CA ASP A 125 -2.19 -14.74 6.48
C ASP A 125 -1.27 -14.33 7.63
N GLU A 126 -1.82 -13.71 8.68
CA GLU A 126 -1.09 -13.41 9.91
C GLU A 126 -0.69 -14.68 10.67
N GLU A 127 -1.59 -15.65 10.81
CA GLU A 127 -1.29 -16.95 11.43
C GLU A 127 -0.16 -17.67 10.68
N PHE A 128 -0.17 -17.62 9.35
CA PHE A 128 0.93 -18.14 8.55
C PHE A 128 2.26 -17.46 8.90
N ALA A 129 2.32 -16.12 8.91
CA ALA A 129 3.54 -15.40 9.24
C ALA A 129 4.01 -15.69 10.68
N LYS A 130 3.08 -15.74 11.65
CA LYS A 130 3.36 -16.02 13.05
C LYS A 130 3.91 -17.44 13.26
N ASN A 131 3.26 -18.44 12.69
CA ASN A 131 3.66 -19.85 12.83
C ASN A 131 5.04 -20.13 12.22
N ASN A 132 5.39 -19.39 11.15
CA ASN A 132 6.68 -19.50 10.46
C ASN A 132 7.72 -18.48 10.96
N LYS A 133 7.41 -17.67 12.00
CA LYS A 133 8.30 -16.63 12.57
C LYS A 133 8.84 -15.66 11.51
N ILE A 134 8.00 -15.25 10.56
CA ILE A 134 8.38 -14.37 9.46
C ILE A 134 8.34 -12.91 9.90
N GLY A 135 9.33 -12.12 9.48
CA GLY A 135 9.37 -10.67 9.73
C GLY A 135 9.39 -10.35 11.23
N MET A 136 8.52 -9.48 11.68
CA MET A 136 8.43 -9.07 13.09
C MET A 136 8.10 -10.23 14.02
N TRP A 137 7.47 -11.32 13.54
CA TRP A 137 7.17 -12.50 14.36
C TRP A 137 8.42 -13.28 14.84
N SER A 138 9.60 -12.96 14.28
CA SER A 138 10.90 -13.44 14.81
C SER A 138 11.56 -12.45 15.78
N MET A 139 10.90 -11.35 16.12
CA MET A 139 11.42 -10.25 16.93
C MET A 139 10.60 -10.08 18.21
N THR A 140 11.12 -9.34 19.17
CA THR A 140 10.31 -8.75 20.24
C THR A 140 9.79 -7.40 19.77
N PHE A 141 8.47 -7.23 19.79
CA PHE A 141 7.81 -6.04 19.30
C PHE A 141 6.58 -5.69 20.12
N GLU A 142 6.15 -4.46 20.00
CA GLU A 142 4.86 -3.96 20.44
C GLU A 142 3.90 -3.86 19.24
N TYR A 143 2.61 -4.14 19.41
CA TYR A 143 1.64 -3.97 18.34
C TYR A 143 1.47 -2.48 18.00
N PRO A 144 1.25 -2.10 16.72
CA PRO A 144 1.15 -0.71 16.30
C PRO A 144 0.08 0.09 17.07
N TRP A 145 -1.08 -0.53 17.32
CA TRP A 145 -2.16 0.11 18.08
C TRP A 145 -1.81 0.34 19.56
N THR A 146 -1.00 -0.51 20.17
CA THR A 146 -0.49 -0.31 21.53
C THR A 146 0.55 0.81 21.53
N PHE A 147 1.49 0.78 20.59
CA PHE A 147 2.52 1.80 20.42
C PHE A 147 1.95 3.23 20.26
N ARG A 148 0.80 3.37 19.58
CA ARG A 148 0.12 4.68 19.43
C ARG A 148 -0.63 5.14 20.68
N GLY A 149 -0.98 4.22 21.57
CA GLY A 149 -1.69 4.52 22.81
C GLY A 149 -0.79 4.94 23.98
N ASN A 150 0.54 4.82 23.80
CA ASN A 150 1.57 5.18 24.79
C ASN A 150 2.09 6.60 24.61
#